data_ab9356785ae2930069c9c927fa1ed9e6
#
_entry.id   ab9356785ae2930069c9c927fa1ed9e6
#
_cell.length_a   1.000
_cell.length_b   1.000
_cell.length_c   1.000
_cell.angle_alpha   90.00
_cell.angle_beta   90.00
_cell.angle_gamma   90.00
#
_symmetry.space_group_name_H-M   'P 1'
#
loop_
_entity.id
_entity.type
_entity.pdbx_description
1 polymer ?
#
loop_
_entity_poly.entity_id
_entity_poly.type
_entity_poly.pdbx_seq_one_letter_code
_entity_poly.pdbx_strand_id
1 'polypeptide(L)'
;MALKVGDEAPDFKLTDQDGKEVNLKSLKGSPIILYFYPKDDTPGCTKEACGFRDAFPEIRSKGAVVLGVSLDDVYSHKKFAEKYNLPFQLLSDKDKQVSRSYGVLGVGGRRARRVTFIIDKEGRIRHIFKKVNVEQHPKEVLEILSKL
;
A
#
# COMPACT_ATOMS: atom_id res chain seq x y z
N MET A 1 13.31 -3.42 -14.84
CA MET A 1 12.57 -2.33 -15.48
C MET A 1 11.67 -1.65 -14.47
N ALA A 2 11.61 -0.34 -14.55
CA ALA A 2 10.74 0.42 -13.66
C ALA A 2 9.31 0.43 -14.21
N LEU A 3 8.35 0.30 -13.31
CA LEU A 3 6.95 0.46 -13.65
C LEU A 3 6.63 1.94 -13.91
N LYS A 4 5.65 2.18 -14.75
CA LYS A 4 5.21 3.53 -15.09
C LYS A 4 3.70 3.60 -15.18
N VAL A 5 3.19 4.82 -15.17
CA VAL A 5 1.76 5.08 -15.33
C VAL A 5 1.29 4.47 -16.65
N GLY A 6 0.17 3.77 -16.62
CA GLY A 6 -0.38 3.04 -17.76
C GLY A 6 -0.05 1.56 -17.77
N ASP A 7 0.98 1.14 -17.04
CA ASP A 7 1.34 -0.28 -16.95
C ASP A 7 0.30 -1.05 -16.17
N GLU A 8 0.12 -2.32 -16.52
CA GLU A 8 -0.66 -3.22 -15.69
C GLU A 8 0.09 -3.47 -14.39
N ALA A 9 -0.60 -3.34 -13.25
CA ALA A 9 0.02 -3.59 -11.96
C ALA A 9 0.34 -5.09 -11.83
N PRO A 10 1.59 -5.45 -11.48
CA PRO A 10 1.94 -6.86 -11.29
C PRO A 10 1.06 -7.53 -10.26
N ASP A 11 0.52 -8.71 -10.60
CA ASP A 11 -0.30 -9.48 -9.69
C ASP A 11 0.53 -10.07 -8.56
N PHE A 12 -0.10 -10.35 -7.44
CA PHE A 12 0.56 -10.97 -6.30
C PHE A 12 -0.45 -11.64 -5.37
N LYS A 13 0.07 -12.50 -4.51
CA LYS A 13 -0.65 -13.08 -3.37
C LYS A 13 0.20 -12.85 -2.14
N LEU A 14 -0.35 -12.15 -1.16
CA LEU A 14 0.32 -11.90 0.10
C LEU A 14 -0.65 -12.14 1.25
N THR A 15 -0.11 -12.45 2.42
CA THR A 15 -0.90 -12.71 3.62
C THR A 15 -1.06 -11.44 4.43
N ASP A 16 -2.27 -11.13 4.89
CA ASP A 16 -2.54 -9.98 5.73
C ASP A 16 -2.31 -10.28 7.22
N GLN A 17 -2.58 -9.29 8.08
CA GLN A 17 -2.36 -9.38 9.52
C GLN A 17 -3.24 -10.43 10.22
N ASP A 18 -4.30 -10.86 9.57
CA ASP A 18 -5.22 -11.88 10.12
C ASP A 18 -4.97 -13.26 9.52
N GLY A 19 -3.89 -13.42 8.76
CA GLY A 19 -3.54 -14.67 8.12
C GLY A 19 -4.32 -14.97 6.85
N LYS A 20 -5.07 -14.02 6.34
CA LYS A 20 -5.84 -14.17 5.11
C LYS A 20 -4.99 -13.85 3.89
N GLU A 21 -5.13 -14.64 2.85
CA GLU A 21 -4.45 -14.40 1.58
C GLU A 21 -5.19 -13.32 0.78
N VAL A 22 -4.43 -12.35 0.29
CA VAL A 22 -4.94 -11.27 -0.55
C VAL A 22 -4.31 -11.38 -1.93
N ASN A 23 -5.14 -11.46 -2.94
CA ASN A 23 -4.72 -11.53 -4.34
C ASN A 23 -5.13 -10.22 -5.03
N LEU A 24 -4.17 -9.53 -5.64
CA LEU A 24 -4.46 -8.25 -6.28
C LEU A 24 -5.51 -8.38 -7.39
N LYS A 25 -5.40 -9.40 -8.20
CA LYS A 25 -6.35 -9.64 -9.31
C LYS A 25 -7.80 -9.76 -8.85
N SER A 26 -8.02 -10.34 -7.67
CA SER A 26 -9.37 -10.52 -7.16
C SER A 26 -10.02 -9.22 -6.71
N LEU A 27 -9.24 -8.13 -6.64
CA LEU A 27 -9.73 -6.81 -6.27
C LEU A 27 -10.05 -5.93 -7.48
N LYS A 28 -9.97 -6.45 -8.70
CA LYS A 28 -10.38 -5.72 -9.90
C LYS A 28 -11.84 -5.26 -9.75
N GLY A 29 -12.12 -4.06 -10.22
CA GLY A 29 -13.42 -3.44 -10.05
C GLY A 29 -13.41 -2.34 -9.00
N SER A 30 -12.34 -2.25 -8.21
CA SER A 30 -12.14 -1.18 -7.22
C SER A 30 -10.80 -0.51 -7.45
N PRO A 31 -10.71 0.83 -7.30
CA PRO A 31 -9.41 1.48 -7.23
C PRO A 31 -8.64 1.00 -6.01
N ILE A 32 -7.32 0.89 -6.12
CA ILE A 32 -6.48 0.39 -5.04
C ILE A 32 -5.37 1.40 -4.74
N ILE A 33 -5.25 1.75 -3.47
CA ILE A 33 -4.11 2.48 -2.94
C ILE A 33 -3.15 1.44 -2.40
N LEU A 34 -2.09 1.16 -3.13
CA LEU A 34 -1.07 0.18 -2.75
C LEU A 34 0.16 0.94 -2.29
N TYR A 35 0.38 1.01 -0.98
CA TYR A 35 1.52 1.76 -0.47
C TYR A 35 2.54 0.83 0.18
N PHE A 36 3.78 0.97 -0.27
CA PHE A 36 4.93 0.27 0.29
C PHE A 36 5.58 1.18 1.32
N TYR A 37 6.01 0.60 2.44
CA TYR A 37 6.64 1.37 3.51
C TYR A 37 7.76 0.56 4.17
N PRO A 38 8.74 1.25 4.80
CA PRO A 38 9.94 0.57 5.28
C PRO A 38 9.75 -0.41 6.43
N LYS A 39 9.01 -0.03 7.48
CA LYS A 39 8.90 -0.88 8.66
C LYS A 39 7.75 -0.47 9.58
N ASP A 40 7.05 -1.46 10.11
CA ASP A 40 5.97 -1.26 11.08
C ASP A 40 6.45 -0.46 12.31
N ASP A 41 5.55 0.38 12.82
CA ASP A 41 5.70 1.09 14.08
C ASP A 41 6.96 1.97 14.17
N THR A 42 7.43 2.47 13.03
CA THR A 42 8.42 3.55 12.97
C THR A 42 7.69 4.88 12.81
N PRO A 43 8.32 6.02 13.20
CA PRO A 43 7.60 7.30 13.23
C PRO A 43 6.94 7.70 11.90
N GLY A 44 7.66 7.63 10.80
CA GLY A 44 7.12 8.00 9.49
C GLY A 44 6.05 7.04 9.00
N CYS A 45 6.24 5.74 9.20
CA CYS A 45 5.28 4.72 8.77
C CYS A 45 4.02 4.76 9.62
N THR A 46 4.15 5.07 10.91
CA THR A 46 2.99 5.26 11.79
C THR A 46 2.17 6.46 11.35
N LYS A 47 2.84 7.57 11.04
CA LYS A 47 2.17 8.78 10.58
C LYS A 47 1.43 8.54 9.25
N GLU A 48 2.05 7.84 8.33
CA GLU A 48 1.44 7.50 7.05
C GLU A 48 0.20 6.61 7.25
N ALA A 49 0.33 5.55 8.03
CA ALA A 49 -0.78 4.63 8.30
C ALA A 49 -1.94 5.32 9.03
N CYS A 50 -1.65 6.13 10.03
CA CYS A 50 -2.67 6.88 10.76
C CYS A 50 -3.35 7.92 9.88
N GLY A 51 -2.62 8.52 8.93
CA GLY A 51 -3.18 9.43 7.95
C GLY A 51 -4.21 8.72 7.06
N PHE A 52 -3.90 7.55 6.56
CA PHE A 52 -4.84 6.75 5.79
C PHE A 52 -6.02 6.28 6.64
N ARG A 53 -5.77 5.92 7.91
CA ARG A 53 -6.85 5.56 8.84
C ARG A 53 -7.85 6.70 8.97
N ASP A 54 -7.36 7.91 9.19
CA ASP A 54 -8.22 9.08 9.40
C ASP A 54 -8.97 9.48 8.12
N ALA A 55 -8.38 9.24 6.96
CA ALA A 55 -9.01 9.50 5.66
C ALA A 55 -9.83 8.31 5.14
N PHE A 56 -9.84 7.19 5.86
CA PHE A 56 -10.43 5.95 5.37
C PHE A 56 -11.92 6.06 5.01
N PRO A 57 -12.77 6.74 5.79
CA PRO A 57 -14.17 6.91 5.41
C PRO A 57 -14.33 7.57 4.04
N GLU A 58 -13.52 8.61 3.76
CA GLU A 58 -13.54 9.27 2.46
C GLU A 58 -13.03 8.37 1.34
N ILE A 59 -11.95 7.63 1.62
CA ILE A 59 -11.38 6.69 0.65
C ILE A 59 -12.42 5.62 0.30
N ARG A 60 -13.08 5.06 1.30
CA ARG A 60 -14.13 4.06 1.10
C ARG A 60 -15.31 4.62 0.32
N SER A 61 -15.68 5.86 0.56
CA SER A 61 -16.78 6.49 -0.17
C SER A 61 -16.53 6.58 -1.67
N LYS A 62 -15.26 6.54 -2.07
CA LYS A 62 -14.86 6.51 -3.49
C LYS A 62 -14.70 5.09 -4.02
N GLY A 63 -15.07 4.08 -3.24
CA GLY A 63 -14.97 2.68 -3.64
C GLY A 63 -13.55 2.12 -3.62
N ALA A 64 -12.59 2.83 -3.05
CA ALA A 64 -11.19 2.43 -3.07
C ALA A 64 -10.82 1.51 -1.91
N VAL A 65 -9.79 0.68 -2.14
CA VAL A 65 -9.21 -0.25 -1.16
C VAL A 65 -7.80 0.24 -0.82
N VAL A 66 -7.43 0.18 0.46
CA VAL A 66 -6.08 0.52 0.91
C VAL A 66 -5.35 -0.76 1.28
N LEU A 67 -4.17 -0.96 0.71
CA LEU A 67 -3.29 -2.08 1.03
C LEU A 67 -1.90 -1.52 1.37
N GLY A 68 -1.43 -1.76 2.61
CA GLY A 68 -0.07 -1.42 3.00
C GLY A 68 0.81 -2.65 2.86
N VAL A 69 2.04 -2.48 2.39
CA VAL A 69 2.98 -3.59 2.19
C VAL A 69 4.34 -3.23 2.77
N SER A 70 4.89 -4.11 3.58
CA SER A 70 6.28 -4.03 4.03
C SER A 70 6.87 -5.44 4.09
N LEU A 71 8.16 -5.51 4.42
CA LEU A 71 8.85 -6.80 4.56
C LEU A 71 8.61 -7.44 5.94
N ASP A 72 7.91 -6.76 6.82
CA ASP A 72 7.58 -7.27 8.16
C ASP A 72 6.68 -8.50 8.08
N ASP A 73 6.73 -9.34 9.10
CA ASP A 73 5.89 -10.54 9.13
C ASP A 73 4.46 -10.24 9.59
N VAL A 74 3.61 -11.24 9.47
CA VAL A 74 2.18 -11.16 9.82
C VAL A 74 1.99 -10.74 11.29
N TYR A 75 2.81 -11.28 12.18
CA TYR A 75 2.73 -10.96 13.61
C TYR A 75 3.00 -9.49 13.89
N SER A 76 4.03 -8.93 13.27
CA SER A 76 4.36 -7.51 13.36
C SER A 76 3.22 -6.65 12.84
N HIS A 77 2.67 -7.01 11.69
CA HIS A 77 1.52 -6.30 11.10
C HIS A 77 0.30 -6.32 12.01
N LYS A 78 0.04 -7.46 12.65
CA LYS A 78 -1.10 -7.57 13.57
C LYS A 78 -0.96 -6.63 14.76
N LYS A 79 0.23 -6.58 15.36
CA LYS A 79 0.53 -5.67 16.46
C LYS A 79 0.36 -4.21 16.04
N PHE A 80 0.89 -3.87 14.88
CA PHE A 80 0.83 -2.50 14.36
C PHE A 80 -0.62 -2.08 14.08
N ALA A 81 -1.37 -2.93 13.41
CA ALA A 81 -2.78 -2.66 13.10
C ALA A 81 -3.63 -2.50 14.37
N GLU A 82 -3.41 -3.35 15.37
CA GLU A 82 -4.14 -3.29 16.64
C GLU A 82 -3.77 -2.04 17.44
N LYS A 83 -2.49 -1.72 17.49
CA LYS A 83 -2.00 -0.58 18.25
C LYS A 83 -2.61 0.74 17.79
N TYR A 84 -2.80 0.90 16.49
CA TYR A 84 -3.30 2.15 15.91
C TYR A 84 -4.69 2.03 15.31
N ASN A 85 -5.37 0.91 15.52
CA ASN A 85 -6.73 0.67 15.00
C ASN A 85 -6.82 0.92 13.50
N LEU A 86 -5.91 0.31 12.75
CA LEU A 86 -5.88 0.48 11.30
C LEU A 86 -7.02 -0.34 10.67
N PRO A 87 -7.91 0.28 9.89
CA PRO A 87 -9.09 -0.39 9.34
C PRO A 87 -8.85 -1.07 8.00
N PHE A 88 -7.61 -1.14 7.55
CA PHE A 88 -7.24 -1.72 6.26
C PHE A 88 -6.18 -2.81 6.44
N GLN A 89 -5.93 -3.55 5.37
CA GLN A 89 -5.02 -4.69 5.40
C GLN A 89 -3.57 -4.27 5.26
N LEU A 90 -2.72 -4.91 6.06
CA LEU A 90 -1.27 -4.80 5.95
C LEU A 90 -0.75 -6.15 5.45
N LEU A 91 -0.04 -6.14 4.34
CA LEU A 91 0.40 -7.35 3.66
C LEU A 91 1.88 -7.61 3.92
N SER A 92 2.21 -8.86 4.21
CA SER A 92 3.57 -9.27 4.51
C SER A 92 4.29 -9.72 3.24
N ASP A 93 5.29 -8.96 2.80
CA ASP A 93 6.16 -9.33 1.67
C ASP A 93 7.51 -9.86 2.21
N LYS A 94 7.44 -10.83 3.11
CA LYS A 94 8.62 -11.39 3.78
C LYS A 94 9.64 -11.92 2.78
N ASP A 95 9.20 -12.49 1.67
CA ASP A 95 10.05 -13.05 0.62
C ASP A 95 10.61 -11.99 -0.32
N LYS A 96 10.21 -10.72 -0.17
CA LYS A 96 10.68 -9.57 -0.96
C LYS A 96 10.31 -9.61 -2.45
N GLN A 97 9.55 -10.61 -2.88
CA GLN A 97 9.22 -10.80 -4.30
C GLN A 97 8.37 -9.66 -4.86
N VAL A 98 7.37 -9.22 -4.12
CA VAL A 98 6.46 -8.17 -4.57
C VAL A 98 7.19 -6.83 -4.59
N SER A 99 7.97 -6.53 -3.56
CA SER A 99 8.78 -5.31 -3.53
C SER A 99 9.75 -5.26 -4.71
N ARG A 100 10.33 -6.41 -5.10
CA ARG A 100 11.19 -6.49 -6.29
C ARG A 100 10.40 -6.25 -7.57
N SER A 101 9.24 -6.89 -7.73
CA SER A 101 8.46 -6.76 -8.96
C SER A 101 7.92 -5.35 -9.15
N TYR A 102 7.70 -4.62 -8.05
CA TYR A 102 7.27 -3.22 -8.11
C TYR A 102 8.46 -2.23 -8.14
N GLY A 103 9.69 -2.74 -8.06
CA GLY A 103 10.88 -1.89 -8.11
C GLY A 103 11.09 -1.02 -6.89
N VAL A 104 10.57 -1.42 -5.74
CA VAL A 104 10.62 -0.60 -4.51
C VAL A 104 11.46 -1.21 -3.39
N LEU A 105 12.17 -2.29 -3.67
CA LEU A 105 13.08 -2.84 -2.67
C LEU A 105 14.26 -1.89 -2.46
N GLY A 106 14.51 -1.50 -1.22
CA GLY A 106 15.55 -0.55 -0.89
C GLY A 106 16.95 -1.13 -1.08
N VAL A 107 17.95 -0.25 -1.07
CA VAL A 107 19.35 -0.64 -1.17
C VAL A 107 19.69 -1.59 -0.02
N GLY A 108 20.35 -2.70 -0.33
CA GLY A 108 20.66 -3.74 0.63
C GLY A 108 19.54 -4.72 0.90
N GLY A 109 18.35 -4.51 0.35
CA GLY A 109 17.23 -5.44 0.43
C GLY A 109 16.66 -5.67 1.82
N ARG A 110 16.86 -4.75 2.76
CA ARG A 110 16.40 -4.90 4.15
C ARG A 110 15.03 -4.32 4.40
N ARG A 111 14.62 -3.35 3.58
CA ARG A 111 13.33 -2.64 3.72
C ARG A 111 12.81 -2.24 2.35
N ALA A 112 11.50 -2.09 2.24
CA ALA A 112 10.90 -1.46 1.08
C ALA A 112 11.11 0.06 1.18
N ARG A 113 11.16 0.73 0.02
CA ARG A 113 11.14 2.18 -0.03
C ARG A 113 9.70 2.65 0.13
N ARG A 114 9.51 3.91 0.53
CA ARG A 114 8.19 4.50 0.68
C ARG A 114 7.70 4.98 -0.68
N VAL A 115 6.87 4.16 -1.33
CA VAL A 115 6.31 4.43 -2.65
C VAL A 115 4.86 4.01 -2.65
N THR A 116 3.99 4.84 -3.20
CA THR A 116 2.56 4.53 -3.31
C THR A 116 2.14 4.47 -4.76
N PHE A 117 1.43 3.40 -5.11
CA PHE A 117 0.85 3.20 -6.43
C PHE A 117 -0.65 3.35 -6.34
N ILE A 118 -1.23 4.18 -7.20
CA ILE A 118 -2.68 4.26 -7.35
C ILE A 118 -3.05 3.44 -8.58
N ILE A 119 -3.85 2.40 -8.35
CA ILE A 119 -4.25 1.44 -9.38
C ILE A 119 -5.75 1.62 -9.63
N ASP A 120 -6.15 1.73 -10.89
CA ASP A 120 -7.55 1.92 -11.21
C ASP A 120 -8.33 0.58 -11.15
N LYS A 121 -9.63 0.66 -11.33
CA LYS A 121 -10.51 -0.53 -11.25
C LYS A 121 -10.23 -1.55 -12.34
N GLU A 122 -9.48 -1.20 -13.37
CA GLU A 122 -9.09 -2.10 -14.46
C GLU A 122 -7.73 -2.75 -14.22
N GLY A 123 -7.06 -2.40 -13.11
CA GLY A 123 -5.77 -2.98 -12.74
C GLY A 123 -4.57 -2.25 -13.32
N ARG A 124 -4.75 -1.04 -13.83
CA ARG A 124 -3.65 -0.24 -14.39
C ARG A 124 -3.19 0.82 -13.43
N ILE A 125 -1.88 1.04 -13.40
CA ILE A 125 -1.27 2.10 -12.59
C ILE A 125 -1.64 3.46 -13.17
N ARG A 126 -2.25 4.32 -12.34
CA ARG A 126 -2.66 5.66 -12.76
C ARG A 126 -1.80 6.76 -12.15
N HIS A 127 -1.12 6.48 -11.06
CA HIS A 127 -0.20 7.42 -10.43
C HIS A 127 0.82 6.68 -9.57
N ILE A 128 2.02 7.24 -9.47
CA ILE A 128 3.09 6.68 -8.63
C ILE A 128 3.67 7.83 -7.80
N PHE A 129 3.57 7.72 -6.48
CA PHE A 129 4.21 8.66 -5.56
C PHE A 129 5.56 8.09 -5.16
N LYS A 130 6.62 8.53 -5.82
CA LYS A 130 8.00 8.09 -5.54
C LYS A 130 8.61 8.78 -4.33
N LYS A 131 8.12 9.98 -4.01
CA LYS A 131 8.50 10.75 -2.83
C LYS A 131 7.22 11.07 -2.08
N VAL A 132 7.15 10.63 -0.83
CA VAL A 132 5.94 10.76 -0.02
C VAL A 132 6.18 11.71 1.13
N ASN A 133 5.37 12.78 1.18
CA ASN A 133 5.27 13.62 2.37
C ASN A 133 4.12 13.04 3.20
N VAL A 134 4.45 12.37 4.31
CA VAL A 134 3.46 11.61 5.07
C VAL A 134 2.32 12.47 5.63
N GLU A 135 2.55 13.77 5.82
CA GLU A 135 1.52 14.68 6.33
C GLU A 135 0.49 15.03 5.26
N GLN A 136 0.92 15.21 4.01
CA GLN A 136 0.07 15.62 2.90
C GLN A 136 -0.46 14.43 2.09
N HIS A 137 0.11 13.25 2.31
CA HIS A 137 -0.13 12.10 1.45
C HIS A 137 -1.60 11.69 1.33
N PRO A 138 -2.37 11.58 2.43
CA PRO A 138 -3.78 11.19 2.30
C PRO A 138 -4.58 12.14 1.42
N LYS A 139 -4.33 13.44 1.54
CA LYS A 139 -5.00 14.46 0.73
C LYS A 139 -4.62 14.33 -0.74
N GLU A 140 -3.33 14.14 -1.03
CA GLU A 140 -2.85 13.97 -2.40
C GLU A 140 -3.44 12.72 -3.05
N VAL A 141 -3.54 11.62 -2.29
CA VAL A 141 -4.14 10.37 -2.76
C VAL A 141 -5.62 10.58 -3.08
N LEU A 142 -6.35 11.26 -2.22
CA LEU A 142 -7.78 11.57 -2.46
C LEU A 142 -7.98 12.40 -3.74
N GLU A 143 -7.08 13.33 -4.02
CA GLU A 143 -7.13 14.13 -5.25
C GLU A 143 -6.99 13.23 -6.49
N ILE A 144 -6.04 12.29 -6.47
CA ILE A 144 -5.85 11.36 -7.58
C ILE A 144 -7.08 10.48 -7.74
N LEU A 145 -7.63 9.95 -6.65
CA LEU A 145 -8.85 9.11 -6.71
C LEU A 145 -10.02 9.85 -7.35
N SER A 146 -10.12 11.15 -7.12
CA SER A 146 -11.20 11.96 -7.69
C SER A 146 -11.11 12.11 -9.20
N LYS A 147 -9.96 11.83 -9.78
CA LYS A 147 -9.69 11.97 -11.22
C LYS A 147 -9.78 10.66 -11.99
N LEU A 148 -10.00 9.56 -11.29
CA LEU A 148 -10.07 8.24 -11.95
C LEU A 148 -11.39 8.00 -12.69
#